data_c7c11e2c12ad34aeaa6bf4ae3329973a
#
_entry.id   c7c11e2c12ad34aeaa6bf4ae3329973a
#
_cell.length_a   1.000
_cell.length_b   1.000
_cell.length_c   1.000
_cell.angle_alpha   90.00
_cell.angle_beta   90.00
_cell.angle_gamma   90.00
#
_symmetry.space_group_name_H-M   'P 1'
#
loop_
_entity.id
_entity.type
_entity.pdbx_description
1 polymer ?
#
loop_
_entity_poly.entity_id
_entity_poly.type
_entity_poly.pdbx_seq_one_letter_code
_entity_poly.pdbx_strand_id
1 'polypeptide(L)'
;MTDVLTEVGVRPRRDDDLPACVEALSGVHRTDAYPVNWPADPGLWLTPDGLLEAWVAAAGPEVFGHVAITGGVDGGPVSVARLFVPSRARRRGVAGALLDPARAWAAARVLGLVLEVEDGGRAAIAFYERHGWRRVGTAESDWTTADGRTALMHTYVAPADEV
;
A
#
# COMPACT_ATOMS: atom_id res chain seq x y z
N MET A 1 -12.19 -28.17 -7.47
CA MET A 1 -12.44 -26.74 -7.64
C MET A 1 -11.15 -25.97 -7.35
N THR A 2 -10.67 -25.20 -8.31
CA THR A 2 -9.43 -24.45 -8.15
C THR A 2 -9.70 -23.24 -7.22
N ASP A 3 -8.85 -23.06 -6.22
CA ASP A 3 -8.91 -21.88 -5.35
C ASP A 3 -8.58 -20.64 -6.20
N VAL A 4 -9.48 -19.67 -6.24
CA VAL A 4 -9.28 -18.42 -6.97
C VAL A 4 -7.98 -17.73 -6.54
N LEU A 5 -7.60 -17.84 -5.26
CA LEU A 5 -6.39 -17.21 -4.74
C LEU A 5 -5.10 -17.83 -5.28
N THR A 6 -5.13 -19.05 -5.82
CA THR A 6 -3.94 -19.63 -6.47
C THR A 6 -3.69 -19.03 -7.85
N GLU A 7 -4.69 -18.36 -8.43
CA GLU A 7 -4.59 -17.73 -9.75
C GLU A 7 -4.31 -16.23 -9.66
N VAL A 8 -4.11 -15.70 -8.45
CA VAL A 8 -3.85 -14.26 -8.26
C VAL A 8 -2.49 -13.91 -8.83
N GLY A 9 -2.49 -12.94 -9.72
CA GLY A 9 -1.26 -12.36 -10.27
C GLY A 9 -1.21 -10.86 -10.04
N VAL A 10 0.00 -10.32 -10.00
CA VAL A 10 0.20 -8.87 -9.87
C VAL A 10 0.43 -8.29 -11.25
N ARG A 11 -0.28 -7.22 -11.56
CA ARG A 11 -0.17 -6.51 -12.84
C ARG A 11 -0.44 -5.03 -12.63
N PRO A 12 -0.05 -4.16 -13.58
CA PRO A 12 -0.39 -2.73 -13.50
C PRO A 12 -1.90 -2.53 -13.40
N ARG A 13 -2.29 -1.56 -12.58
CA ARG A 13 -3.70 -1.20 -12.40
C ARG A 13 -4.22 -0.52 -13.67
N ARG A 14 -5.43 -0.88 -14.06
CA ARG A 14 -6.18 -0.23 -15.15
C ARG A 14 -7.29 0.62 -14.55
N ASP A 15 -7.79 1.59 -15.31
CA ASP A 15 -8.87 2.46 -14.84
C ASP A 15 -10.14 1.66 -14.50
N ASP A 16 -10.43 0.61 -15.26
CA ASP A 16 -11.60 -0.23 -15.01
C ASP A 16 -11.44 -1.18 -13.81
N ASP A 17 -10.26 -1.22 -13.19
CA ASP A 17 -10.06 -1.92 -11.91
C ASP A 17 -10.59 -1.13 -10.71
N LEU A 18 -10.79 0.18 -10.84
CA LEU A 18 -11.11 1.03 -9.69
C LEU A 18 -12.35 0.60 -8.91
N PRO A 19 -13.49 0.21 -9.54
CA PRO A 19 -14.63 -0.26 -8.75
C PRO A 19 -14.30 -1.47 -7.88
N ALA A 20 -13.57 -2.44 -8.40
CA ALA A 20 -13.18 -3.62 -7.63
C ALA A 20 -12.17 -3.26 -6.54
N CYS A 21 -11.27 -2.31 -6.80
CA CYS A 21 -10.34 -1.79 -5.80
C CYS A 21 -11.09 -1.12 -4.64
N VAL A 22 -12.10 -0.31 -4.94
CA VAL A 22 -12.91 0.35 -3.92
C VAL A 22 -13.66 -0.68 -3.07
N GLU A 23 -14.21 -1.72 -3.70
CA GLU A 23 -14.88 -2.79 -2.97
C GLU A 23 -13.91 -3.51 -2.01
N ALA A 24 -12.71 -3.85 -2.48
CA ALA A 24 -11.70 -4.47 -1.64
C ALA A 24 -11.28 -3.54 -0.49
N LEU A 25 -11.08 -2.26 -0.76
CA LEU A 25 -10.74 -1.25 0.24
C LEU A 25 -11.84 -1.12 1.30
N SER A 26 -13.10 -1.15 0.88
CA SER A 26 -14.25 -1.10 1.79
C SER A 26 -14.20 -2.25 2.81
N GLY A 27 -13.83 -3.45 2.36
CA GLY A 27 -13.64 -4.59 3.24
C GLY A 27 -12.52 -4.38 4.24
N VAL A 28 -11.39 -3.84 3.80
CA VAL A 28 -10.25 -3.53 4.66
C VAL A 28 -10.62 -2.46 5.69
N HIS A 29 -11.36 -1.44 5.27
CA HIS A 29 -11.82 -0.40 6.19
C HIS A 29 -12.70 -0.98 7.31
N ARG A 30 -13.60 -1.90 6.98
CA ARG A 30 -14.49 -2.52 7.98
C ARG A 30 -13.73 -3.41 8.95
N THR A 31 -12.70 -4.12 8.49
CA THR A 31 -11.99 -5.09 9.34
C THR A 31 -10.79 -4.49 10.07
N ASP A 32 -10.10 -3.52 9.48
CA ASP A 32 -8.81 -3.04 9.97
C ASP A 32 -8.75 -1.52 10.16
N ALA A 33 -9.84 -0.82 9.92
CA ALA A 33 -9.90 0.64 9.98
C ALA A 33 -8.85 1.31 9.08
N TYR A 34 -8.61 0.76 7.89
CA TYR A 34 -7.73 1.36 6.89
C TYR A 34 -8.51 1.64 5.60
N PRO A 35 -8.52 2.84 5.06
CA PRO A 35 -7.94 4.04 5.70
C PRO A 35 -8.68 4.39 6.99
N VAL A 36 -8.04 5.11 7.89
CA VAL A 36 -8.63 5.46 9.18
C VAL A 36 -9.94 6.23 8.98
N ASN A 37 -9.92 7.18 8.05
CA ASN A 37 -11.10 7.96 7.67
C ASN A 37 -11.53 7.56 6.27
N TRP A 38 -12.80 7.14 6.12
CA TRP A 38 -13.31 6.76 4.81
C TRP A 38 -13.38 7.99 3.89
N PRO A 39 -12.75 7.94 2.71
CA PRO A 39 -12.72 9.10 1.82
C PRO A 39 -14.09 9.37 1.18
N ALA A 40 -14.36 10.65 0.90
CA ALA A 40 -15.60 11.06 0.24
C ALA A 40 -15.69 10.49 -1.18
N ASP A 41 -14.55 10.38 -1.88
CA ASP A 41 -14.45 9.77 -3.20
C ASP A 41 -13.35 8.71 -3.15
N PRO A 42 -13.71 7.44 -2.89
CA PRO A 42 -12.70 6.38 -2.76
C PRO A 42 -11.90 6.13 -4.03
N GLY A 43 -12.51 6.24 -5.20
CA GLY A 43 -11.80 6.07 -6.47
C GLY A 43 -10.73 7.13 -6.65
N LEU A 44 -11.06 8.37 -6.32
CA LEU A 44 -10.10 9.47 -6.40
C LEU A 44 -9.02 9.32 -5.33
N TRP A 45 -9.36 8.83 -4.14
CA TRP A 45 -8.38 8.58 -3.09
C TRP A 45 -7.33 7.57 -3.53
N LEU A 46 -7.74 6.57 -4.34
CA LEU A 46 -6.82 5.58 -4.90
C LEU A 46 -5.92 6.13 -6.00
N THR A 47 -6.18 7.35 -6.45
CA THR A 47 -5.39 8.04 -7.49
C THR A 47 -4.92 9.38 -6.94
N PRO A 48 -4.03 9.37 -5.92
CA PRO A 48 -3.59 10.61 -5.29
C PRO A 48 -2.75 11.47 -6.24
N ASP A 49 -2.66 12.75 -5.92
CA ASP A 49 -1.75 13.65 -6.63
C ASP A 49 -0.33 13.10 -6.54
N GLY A 50 0.40 13.18 -7.64
CA GLY A 50 1.75 12.65 -7.70
C GLY A 50 1.82 11.14 -7.94
N LEU A 51 0.70 10.49 -8.27
CA LEU A 51 0.71 9.07 -8.62
C LEU A 51 1.61 8.82 -9.82
N LEU A 52 2.58 7.91 -9.66
CA LEU A 52 3.51 7.53 -10.72
C LEU A 52 3.18 6.18 -11.31
N GLU A 53 2.77 5.23 -10.47
CA GLU A 53 2.41 3.89 -10.90
C GLU A 53 1.54 3.22 -9.84
N ALA A 54 0.72 2.25 -10.27
CA ALA A 54 -0.08 1.45 -9.36
C ALA A 54 -0.20 0.03 -9.90
N TRP A 55 -0.31 -0.93 -8.99
CA TRP A 55 -0.47 -2.35 -9.31
C TRP A 55 -1.62 -2.92 -8.51
N VAL A 56 -2.21 -3.97 -9.06
CA VAL A 56 -3.23 -4.76 -8.36
C VAL A 56 -2.81 -6.22 -8.35
N ALA A 57 -3.18 -6.90 -7.29
CA ALA A 57 -3.19 -8.36 -7.25
C ALA A 57 -4.60 -8.78 -7.64
N ALA A 58 -4.75 -9.50 -8.73
CA ALA A 58 -6.07 -9.77 -9.31
C ALA A 58 -6.16 -11.18 -9.87
N ALA A 59 -7.37 -11.71 -9.88
CA ALA A 59 -7.73 -12.93 -10.58
C ALA A 59 -9.03 -12.64 -11.34
N GLY A 60 -8.95 -12.55 -12.67
CA GLY A 60 -10.09 -12.09 -13.46
C GLY A 60 -10.53 -10.70 -13.02
N PRO A 61 -11.84 -10.48 -12.79
CA PRO A 61 -12.34 -9.17 -12.38
C PRO A 61 -12.17 -8.88 -10.89
N GLU A 62 -11.75 -9.86 -10.08
CA GLU A 62 -11.62 -9.66 -8.63
C GLU A 62 -10.26 -9.13 -8.26
N VAL A 63 -10.24 -8.15 -7.33
CA VAL A 63 -9.01 -7.55 -6.81
C VAL A 63 -8.78 -8.04 -5.38
N PHE A 64 -7.57 -8.52 -5.13
CA PHE A 64 -7.14 -9.07 -3.83
C PHE A 64 -6.03 -8.23 -3.20
N GLY A 65 -5.72 -7.08 -3.75
CA GLY A 65 -4.74 -6.18 -3.19
C GLY A 65 -4.39 -5.05 -4.16
N HIS A 66 -3.80 -3.99 -3.60
CA HIS A 66 -3.47 -2.78 -4.33
C HIS A 66 -2.21 -2.16 -3.75
N VAL A 67 -1.41 -1.52 -4.59
CA VAL A 67 -0.28 -0.70 -4.17
C VAL A 67 -0.08 0.43 -5.18
N ALA A 68 0.35 1.58 -4.70
CA ALA A 68 0.71 2.72 -5.56
C ALA A 68 2.09 3.24 -5.19
N ILE A 69 2.71 3.92 -6.13
CA ILE A 69 3.91 4.73 -5.89
C ILE A 69 3.55 6.18 -6.21
N THR A 70 3.86 7.07 -5.27
CA THR A 70 3.75 8.51 -5.46
C THR A 70 5.13 9.15 -5.53
N GLY A 71 5.23 10.27 -6.24
CA GLY A 71 6.49 10.96 -6.42
C GLY A 71 6.96 11.66 -5.16
N GLY A 72 8.28 11.70 -4.99
CA GLY A 72 8.93 12.49 -3.97
C GLY A 72 9.06 13.96 -4.39
N VAL A 73 9.39 14.80 -3.42
CA VAL A 73 9.60 16.23 -3.65
C VAL A 73 11.04 16.44 -4.18
N ASP A 74 11.17 17.18 -5.28
CA ASP A 74 12.47 17.63 -5.82
C ASP A 74 13.49 16.49 -6.06
N GLY A 75 13.03 15.38 -6.65
CA GLY A 75 13.89 14.25 -6.96
C GLY A 75 14.27 13.40 -5.76
N GLY A 76 13.60 13.60 -4.63
CA GLY A 76 13.78 12.76 -3.45
C GLY A 76 13.21 11.37 -3.62
N PRO A 77 13.18 10.57 -2.55
CA PRO A 77 12.66 9.20 -2.62
C PRO A 77 11.19 9.17 -3.03
N VAL A 78 10.79 8.13 -3.73
CA VAL A 78 9.38 7.87 -4.03
C VAL A 78 8.76 7.07 -2.89
N SER A 79 7.44 7.12 -2.78
CA SER A 79 6.74 6.57 -1.63
C SER A 79 5.77 5.48 -2.04
N VAL A 80 5.79 4.36 -1.32
CA VAL A 80 4.70 3.38 -1.39
C VAL A 80 3.48 3.99 -0.72
N ALA A 81 2.36 3.95 -1.39
CA ALA A 81 1.09 4.47 -0.89
C ALA A 81 -0.04 3.51 -1.24
N ARG A 82 -1.12 3.60 -0.49
CA ARG A 82 -2.35 2.86 -0.77
C ARG A 82 -2.13 1.34 -0.89
N LEU A 83 -1.23 0.78 -0.06
CA LEU A 83 -1.03 -0.66 0.01
C LEU A 83 -2.11 -1.25 0.92
N PHE A 84 -2.90 -2.17 0.38
CA PHE A 84 -3.86 -2.91 1.19
C PHE A 84 -4.12 -4.29 0.58
N VAL A 85 -4.44 -5.23 1.47
CA VAL A 85 -4.81 -6.61 1.10
C VAL A 85 -6.01 -6.97 1.97
N PRO A 86 -7.18 -7.30 1.38
CA PRO A 86 -8.34 -7.70 2.18
C PRO A 86 -8.06 -8.99 2.96
N SER A 87 -8.77 -9.15 4.08
CA SER A 87 -8.53 -10.26 5.01
C SER A 87 -8.61 -11.63 4.36
N ARG A 88 -9.50 -11.80 3.38
CA ARG A 88 -9.65 -13.08 2.64
C ARG A 88 -8.41 -13.47 1.85
N ALA A 89 -7.53 -12.53 1.56
CA ALA A 89 -6.31 -12.77 0.77
C ALA A 89 -5.04 -12.74 1.62
N ARG A 90 -5.14 -12.56 2.93
CA ARG A 90 -3.97 -12.48 3.81
C ARG A 90 -3.31 -13.81 4.03
N ARG A 91 -2.05 -13.77 4.45
CA ARG A 91 -1.20 -14.92 4.72
C ARG A 91 -0.94 -15.76 3.48
N ARG A 92 -1.07 -15.16 2.29
CA ARG A 92 -0.80 -15.79 1.01
C ARG A 92 0.31 -15.10 0.22
N GLY A 93 1.04 -14.19 0.88
CA GLY A 93 2.15 -13.48 0.27
C GLY A 93 1.75 -12.36 -0.69
N VAL A 94 0.49 -11.93 -0.69
CA VAL A 94 -0.01 -10.92 -1.64
C VAL A 94 0.66 -9.57 -1.41
N ALA A 95 0.81 -9.14 -0.16
CA ALA A 95 1.46 -7.85 0.14
C ALA A 95 2.91 -7.84 -0.33
N GLY A 96 3.65 -8.91 -0.07
CA GLY A 96 5.03 -9.05 -0.56
C GLY A 96 5.10 -9.03 -2.08
N ALA A 97 4.18 -9.76 -2.75
CA ALA A 97 4.12 -9.79 -4.20
C ALA A 97 3.81 -8.41 -4.80
N LEU A 98 3.02 -7.58 -4.11
CA LEU A 98 2.74 -6.21 -4.54
C LEU A 98 3.96 -5.30 -4.34
N LEU A 99 4.70 -5.49 -3.27
CA LEU A 99 5.90 -4.68 -3.01
C LEU A 99 7.05 -4.98 -3.99
N ASP A 100 7.11 -6.18 -4.55
CA ASP A 100 8.16 -6.56 -5.50
C ASP A 100 8.22 -5.63 -6.73
N PRO A 101 7.13 -5.41 -7.48
CA PRO A 101 7.18 -4.50 -8.62
C PRO A 101 7.43 -3.05 -8.21
N ALA A 102 6.95 -2.63 -7.04
CA ALA A 102 7.21 -1.29 -6.53
C ALA A 102 8.70 -1.08 -6.27
N ARG A 103 9.34 -2.04 -5.62
CA ARG A 103 10.79 -2.01 -5.36
C ARG A 103 11.60 -2.05 -6.67
N ALA A 104 11.20 -2.90 -7.60
CA ALA A 104 11.85 -3.01 -8.90
C ALA A 104 11.72 -1.70 -9.71
N TRP A 105 10.55 -1.07 -9.65
CA TRP A 105 10.30 0.19 -10.33
C TRP A 105 11.24 1.30 -9.83
N ALA A 106 11.37 1.42 -8.51
CA ALA A 106 12.25 2.41 -7.90
C ALA A 106 13.73 2.11 -8.18
N ALA A 107 14.13 0.85 -8.05
CA ALA A 107 15.52 0.43 -8.31
C ALA A 107 15.95 0.69 -9.75
N ALA A 108 15.07 0.42 -10.72
CA ALA A 108 15.36 0.65 -12.14
C ALA A 108 15.62 2.13 -12.44
N ARG A 109 15.10 3.03 -11.62
CA ARG A 109 15.25 4.49 -11.75
C ARG A 109 16.27 5.07 -10.79
N VAL A 110 16.94 4.21 -10.02
CA VAL A 110 17.91 4.59 -8.99
C VAL A 110 17.30 5.58 -8.00
N LEU A 111 16.05 5.32 -7.59
CA LEU A 111 15.32 6.15 -6.62
C LEU A 111 15.19 5.39 -5.30
N GLY A 112 15.33 6.12 -4.20
CA GLY A 112 15.01 5.60 -2.87
C GLY A 112 13.51 5.33 -2.77
N LEU A 113 13.13 4.33 -2.00
CA LEU A 113 11.74 3.97 -1.77
C LEU A 113 11.44 4.01 -0.28
N VAL A 114 10.44 4.79 0.09
CA VAL A 114 10.01 4.94 1.48
C VAL A 114 8.52 4.65 1.58
N LEU A 115 8.02 4.52 2.79
CA LEU A 115 6.59 4.49 3.08
C LEU A 115 6.35 5.12 4.44
N GLU A 116 5.11 5.54 4.65
CA GLU A 116 4.66 6.02 5.95
C GLU A 116 3.55 5.11 6.45
N VAL A 117 3.56 4.84 7.75
CA VAL A 117 2.53 4.05 8.41
C VAL A 117 2.13 4.74 9.72
N GLU A 118 0.83 4.78 9.97
CA GLU A 118 0.30 5.37 11.22
C GLU A 118 0.61 4.45 12.39
N ASP A 119 0.90 5.04 13.56
CA ASP A 119 1.33 4.33 14.77
C ASP A 119 0.37 3.22 15.20
N GLY A 120 -0.93 3.39 14.96
CA GLY A 120 -1.94 2.37 15.25
C GLY A 120 -1.93 1.17 14.30
N GLY A 121 -1.24 1.26 13.18
CA GLY A 121 -1.15 0.19 12.19
C GLY A 121 -0.17 -0.92 12.58
N ARG A 122 -0.39 -1.56 13.71
CA ARG A 122 0.57 -2.51 14.31
C ARG A 122 0.87 -3.70 13.42
N ALA A 123 -0.14 -4.24 12.73
CA ALA A 123 0.05 -5.38 11.84
C ALA A 123 0.92 -4.99 10.62
N ALA A 124 0.70 -3.81 10.07
CA ALA A 124 1.49 -3.30 8.97
C ALA A 124 2.94 -3.05 9.41
N ILE A 125 3.12 -2.42 10.58
CA ILE A 125 4.45 -2.17 11.15
C ILE A 125 5.21 -3.49 11.31
N ALA A 126 4.58 -4.50 11.91
CA ALA A 126 5.20 -5.80 12.10
C ALA A 126 5.57 -6.46 10.76
N PHE A 127 4.70 -6.33 9.75
CA PHE A 127 4.95 -6.85 8.42
C PHE A 127 6.20 -6.20 7.80
N TYR A 128 6.26 -4.86 7.80
CA TYR A 128 7.40 -4.17 7.20
C TYR A 128 8.71 -4.50 7.92
N GLU A 129 8.70 -4.51 9.24
CA GLU A 129 9.91 -4.82 10.01
C GLU A 129 10.39 -6.25 9.77
N ARG A 130 9.47 -7.23 9.66
CA ARG A 130 9.85 -8.60 9.32
C ARG A 130 10.45 -8.72 7.93
N HIS A 131 10.07 -7.83 7.01
CA HIS A 131 10.56 -7.85 5.63
C HIS A 131 11.77 -6.94 5.42
N GLY A 132 12.40 -6.49 6.49
CA GLY A 132 13.65 -5.76 6.41
C GLY A 132 13.53 -4.26 6.21
N TRP A 133 12.32 -3.71 6.24
CA TRP A 133 12.13 -2.27 6.20
C TRP A 133 12.56 -1.67 7.54
N ARG A 134 13.19 -0.50 7.48
CA ARG A 134 13.77 0.13 8.66
C ARG A 134 13.14 1.48 8.93
N ARG A 135 12.71 1.70 10.17
CA ARG A 135 12.18 2.98 10.59
C ARG A 135 13.31 4.02 10.63
N VAL A 136 13.06 5.17 9.99
CA VAL A 136 14.04 6.27 9.93
C VAL A 136 13.51 7.57 10.50
N GLY A 137 12.23 7.67 10.81
CA GLY A 137 11.66 8.87 11.39
C GLY A 137 10.26 8.67 11.88
N THR A 138 9.81 9.63 12.69
CA THR A 138 8.45 9.68 13.23
C THR A 138 8.06 11.15 13.33
N ALA A 139 6.86 11.51 12.88
CA ALA A 139 6.37 12.87 12.94
C ALA A 139 4.86 12.90 13.09
N GLU A 140 4.36 13.97 13.72
CA GLU A 140 2.93 14.24 13.77
C GLU A 140 2.44 14.67 12.38
N SER A 141 1.27 14.20 12.01
CA SER A 141 0.60 14.54 10.76
C SER A 141 -0.43 15.66 11.01
N ASP A 142 -1.04 16.14 9.91
CA ASP A 142 -2.07 17.17 9.97
C ASP A 142 -3.49 16.60 10.07
N TRP A 143 -3.63 15.28 10.23
CA TRP A 143 -4.93 14.65 10.36
C TRP A 143 -5.07 13.95 11.72
N THR A 144 -6.32 13.66 12.10
CA THR A 144 -6.62 13.04 13.40
C THR A 144 -7.07 11.60 13.20
N THR A 145 -6.75 10.76 14.20
CA THR A 145 -7.21 9.38 14.25
C THR A 145 -8.68 9.31 14.65
N ALA A 146 -9.28 8.13 14.55
CA ALA A 146 -10.68 7.91 14.87
C ALA A 146 -11.02 8.29 16.34
N ASP A 147 -10.05 8.19 17.25
CA ASP A 147 -10.22 8.56 18.66
C ASP A 147 -9.87 10.02 18.97
N GLY A 148 -9.68 10.84 17.92
CA GLY A 148 -9.50 12.28 18.05
C GLY A 148 -8.06 12.73 18.35
N ARG A 149 -7.09 11.82 18.32
CA ARG A 149 -5.69 12.19 18.53
C ARG A 149 -5.04 12.61 17.21
N THR A 150 -4.01 13.48 17.29
CA THR A 150 -3.18 13.76 16.14
C THR A 150 -2.49 12.49 15.68
N ALA A 151 -2.57 12.20 14.40
CA ALA A 151 -1.95 11.00 13.85
C ALA A 151 -0.43 11.10 13.92
N LEU A 152 0.20 10.01 14.36
CA LEU A 152 1.65 9.88 14.42
C LEU A 152 2.09 8.95 13.29
N MET A 153 2.94 9.44 12.39
CA MET A 153 3.38 8.72 11.20
C MET A 153 4.83 8.31 11.33
N HIS A 154 5.09 7.04 11.09
CA HIS A 154 6.44 6.48 11.05
C HIS A 154 6.87 6.33 9.61
N THR A 155 8.08 6.78 9.30
CA THR A 155 8.66 6.63 7.97
C THR A 155 9.63 5.45 7.95
N TYR A 156 9.46 4.57 6.97
CA TYR A 156 10.30 3.39 6.75
C TYR A 156 10.99 3.48 5.40
N VAL A 157 12.22 3.01 5.33
CA VAL A 157 12.94 2.85 4.06
C VAL A 157 12.98 1.39 3.67
N ALA A 158 12.93 1.15 2.37
CA ALA A 158 13.02 -0.20 1.82
C ALA A 158 14.37 -0.84 2.16
N PRO A 159 14.40 -2.19 2.34
CA PRO A 159 15.67 -2.88 2.53
C PRO A 159 16.55 -2.67 1.31
N ALA A 160 17.88 -2.57 1.55
CA ALA A 160 18.83 -2.47 0.45
C ALA A 160 18.81 -3.76 -0.37
N ASP A 161 18.85 -3.62 -1.70
CA ASP A 161 18.97 -4.80 -2.55
C ASP A 161 20.34 -5.43 -2.32
N GLU A 162 20.35 -6.72 -2.05
CA GLU A 162 21.59 -7.45 -1.98
C GLU A 162 22.19 -7.59 -3.38
N VAL A 163 23.42 -7.22 -3.51
CA VAL A 163 24.15 -7.32 -4.78
C VAL A 163 24.62 -8.76 -5.00
#